data_3f36ffcbeeefa29298e0cbedc65d0f6b
#
_entry.id   3f36ffcbeeefa29298e0cbedc65d0f6b
#
_cell.length_a   1.000
_cell.length_b   1.000
_cell.length_c   1.000
_cell.angle_alpha   90.00
_cell.angle_beta   90.00
_cell.angle_gamma   90.00
#
_symmetry.space_group_name_H-M   'P 1'
#
loop_
_entity.id
_entity.type
_entity.pdbx_description
1 polymer ?
#
loop_
_entity_poly.entity_id
_entity_poly.type
_entity_poly.pdbx_seq_one_letter_code
_entity_poly.pdbx_strand_id
1 'polypeptide(L)'
;MSDRMYPSETSELDRKRRKLSVETATAFQDFSHKVFADGALPAKTKQIIAVAVAHVTQCPYCIKGHTRAALRHGATDEELMEAIWVAAEMRAGAAFAHAVLAIDEMEKVATKKP
;
A
#
# COMPACT_ATOMS: atom_id res chain seq x y z
N MET A 1 -18.47 -10.76 19.61
CA MET A 1 -17.05 -10.94 19.88
C MET A 1 -16.29 -11.23 18.60
N SER A 2 -15.19 -10.61 18.47
CA SER A 2 -14.43 -10.70 17.23
C SER A 2 -13.25 -11.65 17.37
N ASP A 3 -13.11 -12.58 16.45
CA ASP A 3 -11.93 -13.43 16.31
C ASP A 3 -10.96 -12.86 15.27
N ARG A 4 -10.92 -11.56 15.15
CA ARG A 4 -10.12 -10.89 14.14
C ARG A 4 -8.65 -11.13 14.40
N MET A 5 -7.94 -11.46 13.34
CA MET A 5 -6.49 -11.57 13.38
C MET A 5 -5.85 -10.22 13.72
N TYR A 6 -6.46 -9.15 13.27
CA TYR A 6 -5.97 -7.78 13.50
C TYR A 6 -6.98 -7.02 14.35
N PRO A 7 -6.56 -6.45 15.49
CA PRO A 7 -7.45 -5.59 16.26
C PRO A 7 -7.78 -4.33 15.48
N SER A 8 -8.96 -3.77 15.75
CA SER A 8 -9.31 -2.48 15.16
C SER A 8 -8.40 -1.40 15.72
N GLU A 9 -8.02 -0.43 14.88
CA GLU A 9 -7.32 0.76 15.35
C GLU A 9 -8.30 1.61 16.13
N THR A 10 -8.17 1.63 17.44
CA THR A 10 -8.98 2.46 18.31
C THR A 10 -8.16 3.67 18.74
N SER A 11 -8.84 4.74 19.15
CA SER A 11 -8.15 5.92 19.65
C SER A 11 -7.32 5.62 20.90
N GLU A 12 -7.73 4.62 21.69
CA GLU A 12 -6.97 4.19 22.87
C GLU A 12 -5.66 3.51 22.48
N LEU A 13 -5.70 2.58 21.54
CA LEU A 13 -4.49 1.89 21.07
C LEU A 13 -3.56 2.86 20.36
N ASP A 14 -4.11 3.77 19.56
CA ASP A 14 -3.31 4.77 18.87
C ASP A 14 -2.62 5.72 19.85
N ARG A 15 -3.33 6.18 20.88
CA ARG A 15 -2.72 7.02 21.91
C ARG A 15 -1.56 6.32 22.59
N LYS A 16 -1.74 5.05 22.94
CA LYS A 16 -0.66 4.28 23.57
C LYS A 16 0.55 4.14 22.65
N ARG A 17 0.30 3.85 21.38
CA ARG A 17 1.37 3.76 20.37
C ARG A 17 2.16 5.06 20.28
N ARG A 18 1.45 6.20 20.24
CA ARG A 18 2.11 7.51 20.14
C ARG A 18 2.88 7.87 21.39
N LYS A 19 2.38 7.51 22.57
CA LYS A 19 3.08 7.76 23.83
C LYS A 19 4.42 7.08 23.93
N LEU A 20 4.60 5.96 23.25
CA LEU A 20 5.84 5.20 23.31
C LEU A 20 6.99 5.87 22.54
N SER A 21 6.69 6.80 21.63
CA SER A 21 7.70 7.56 20.90
C SER A 21 7.07 8.82 20.34
N VAL A 22 6.81 9.78 21.24
CA VAL A 22 6.02 10.97 20.94
C VAL A 22 6.60 11.79 19.80
N GLU A 23 7.89 12.11 19.87
CA GLU A 23 8.51 12.99 18.89
C GLU A 23 8.54 12.34 17.50
N THR A 24 8.89 11.06 17.43
CA THR A 24 8.96 10.35 16.17
C THR A 24 7.57 10.18 15.56
N ALA A 25 6.56 9.85 16.38
CA ALA A 25 5.19 9.70 15.90
C ALA A 25 4.66 11.03 15.36
N THR A 26 4.96 12.14 16.03
CA THR A 26 4.56 13.47 15.58
C THR A 26 5.24 13.82 14.25
N ALA A 27 6.55 13.55 14.14
CA ALA A 27 7.28 13.81 12.91
C ALA A 27 6.72 12.98 11.75
N PHE A 28 6.38 11.71 12.01
CA PHE A 28 5.76 10.86 10.99
C PHE A 28 4.40 11.38 10.57
N GLN A 29 3.58 11.83 11.53
CA GLN A 29 2.27 12.39 11.22
C GLN A 29 2.38 13.64 10.35
N ASP A 30 3.34 14.51 10.67
CA ASP A 30 3.60 15.72 9.86
C ASP A 30 4.04 15.34 8.45
N PHE A 31 4.90 14.34 8.34
CA PHE A 31 5.32 13.81 7.04
C PHE A 31 4.12 13.32 6.24
N SER A 32 3.27 12.52 6.87
CA SER A 32 2.08 11.97 6.22
C SER A 32 1.14 13.06 5.73
N HIS A 33 0.91 14.09 6.56
CA HIS A 33 0.06 15.22 6.17
C HIS A 33 0.60 15.95 4.94
N LYS A 34 1.91 16.13 4.86
CA LYS A 34 2.54 16.79 3.71
C LYS A 34 2.46 15.93 2.47
N VAL A 35 2.64 14.62 2.61
CA VAL A 35 2.54 13.69 1.48
C VAL A 35 1.15 13.76 0.86
N PHE A 36 0.11 13.76 1.69
CA PHE A 36 -1.27 13.66 1.19
C PHE A 36 -1.95 14.99 0.91
N ALA A 37 -1.28 16.11 1.17
CA ALA A 37 -1.82 17.42 0.83
C ALA A 37 -1.88 17.61 -0.69
N ASP A 38 -2.79 18.47 -1.15
CA ASP A 38 -2.85 18.83 -2.57
C ASP A 38 -1.51 19.39 -3.03
N GLY A 39 -1.07 18.94 -4.18
CA GLY A 39 0.15 19.42 -4.81
C GLY A 39 0.00 19.28 -6.31
N ALA A 40 1.02 18.80 -6.99
CA ALA A 40 0.91 18.49 -8.43
C ALA A 40 -0.19 17.46 -8.67
N LEU A 41 -0.40 16.56 -7.71
CA LEU A 41 -1.53 15.64 -7.71
C LEU A 41 -2.51 16.08 -6.62
N PRO A 42 -3.82 16.03 -6.90
CA PRO A 42 -4.81 16.33 -5.87
C PRO A 42 -4.84 15.24 -4.79
N ALA A 43 -5.31 15.62 -3.61
CA ALA A 43 -5.42 14.68 -2.49
C ALA A 43 -6.22 13.43 -2.85
N LYS A 44 -7.31 13.57 -3.61
CA LYS A 44 -8.10 12.44 -4.08
C LYS A 44 -7.23 11.42 -4.82
N THR A 45 -6.43 11.89 -5.77
CA THR A 45 -5.54 11.03 -6.55
C THR A 45 -4.52 10.34 -5.67
N LYS A 46 -3.95 11.09 -4.71
CA LYS A 46 -2.99 10.52 -3.78
C LYS A 46 -3.60 9.42 -2.91
N GLN A 47 -4.86 9.59 -2.50
CA GLN A 47 -5.54 8.55 -1.72
C GLN A 47 -5.83 7.31 -2.56
N ILE A 48 -6.18 7.48 -3.83
CA ILE A 48 -6.39 6.36 -4.75
C ILE A 48 -5.07 5.59 -4.95
N ILE A 49 -3.97 6.31 -5.11
CA ILE A 49 -2.63 5.70 -5.19
C ILE A 49 -2.34 4.90 -3.93
N ALA A 50 -2.66 5.47 -2.75
CA ALA A 50 -2.43 4.79 -1.48
C ALA A 50 -3.22 3.49 -1.38
N VAL A 51 -4.46 3.47 -1.87
CA VAL A 51 -5.27 2.23 -1.89
C VAL A 51 -4.59 1.17 -2.74
N ALA A 52 -4.11 1.53 -3.94
CA ALA A 52 -3.40 0.60 -4.80
C ALA A 52 -2.14 0.06 -4.12
N VAL A 53 -1.32 0.96 -3.56
CA VAL A 53 -0.08 0.58 -2.87
C VAL A 53 -0.38 -0.32 -1.66
N ALA A 54 -1.45 -0.02 -0.92
CA ALA A 54 -1.83 -0.81 0.24
C ALA A 54 -2.15 -2.26 -0.14
N HIS A 55 -2.65 -2.49 -1.34
CA HIS A 55 -2.91 -3.84 -1.83
C HIS A 55 -1.62 -4.55 -2.27
N VAL A 56 -0.57 -3.81 -2.59
CA VAL A 56 0.74 -4.37 -2.88
C VAL A 56 1.47 -4.73 -1.58
N THR A 57 1.45 -3.82 -0.62
CA THR A 57 2.11 -4.04 0.69
C THR A 57 1.31 -4.96 1.60
N GLN A 58 0.05 -5.23 1.25
CA GLN A 58 -0.86 -6.11 2.00
C GLN A 58 -1.06 -5.64 3.44
N CYS A 59 -1.35 -4.36 3.59
CA CYS A 59 -1.56 -3.74 4.90
C CYS A 59 -3.07 -3.56 5.15
N PRO A 60 -3.69 -4.38 6.01
CA PRO A 60 -5.14 -4.27 6.25
C PRO A 60 -5.56 -2.89 6.79
N TYR A 61 -4.75 -2.31 7.65
CA TYR A 61 -5.04 -0.98 8.21
C TYR A 61 -5.00 0.10 7.12
N CYS A 62 -4.00 0.02 6.25
CA CYS A 62 -3.86 0.97 5.14
C CYS A 62 -5.00 0.82 4.14
N ILE A 63 -5.40 -0.41 3.83
CA ILE A 63 -6.52 -0.67 2.94
C ILE A 63 -7.78 0.01 3.46
N LYS A 64 -8.12 -0.22 4.72
CA LYS A 64 -9.32 0.36 5.31
C LYS A 64 -9.22 1.87 5.42
N GLY A 65 -8.13 2.38 5.96
CA GLY A 65 -7.97 3.80 6.22
C GLY A 65 -7.95 4.64 4.94
N HIS A 66 -7.18 4.23 3.95
CA HIS A 66 -7.07 4.99 2.70
C HIS A 66 -8.27 4.82 1.79
N THR A 67 -8.96 3.67 1.85
CA THR A 67 -10.25 3.52 1.15
C THR A 67 -11.25 4.53 1.68
N ARG A 68 -11.38 4.65 3.01
CA ARG A 68 -12.27 5.66 3.60
C ARG A 68 -11.88 7.07 3.21
N ALA A 69 -10.57 7.37 3.27
CA ALA A 69 -10.08 8.69 2.92
C ALA A 69 -10.33 9.02 1.44
N ALA A 70 -10.11 8.06 0.56
CA ALA A 70 -10.37 8.25 -0.88
C ALA A 70 -11.84 8.56 -1.14
N LEU A 71 -12.75 7.82 -0.50
CA LEU A 71 -14.17 8.07 -0.64
C LEU A 71 -14.56 9.46 -0.11
N ARG A 72 -13.99 9.87 1.02
CA ARG A 72 -14.21 11.23 1.55
C ARG A 72 -13.73 12.31 0.60
N HIS A 73 -12.71 12.03 -0.19
CA HIS A 73 -12.18 12.97 -1.18
C HIS A 73 -12.88 12.85 -2.53
N GLY A 74 -13.95 12.06 -2.62
CA GLY A 74 -14.78 11.98 -3.81
C GLY A 74 -14.45 10.88 -4.79
N ALA A 75 -13.60 9.93 -4.41
CA ALA A 75 -13.36 8.76 -5.26
C ALA A 75 -14.62 7.90 -5.33
N THR A 76 -14.84 7.28 -6.47
CA THR A 76 -15.95 6.34 -6.65
C THR A 76 -15.47 4.92 -6.38
N ASP A 77 -16.44 4.04 -6.13
CA ASP A 77 -16.15 2.61 -5.95
C ASP A 77 -15.44 2.04 -7.17
N GLU A 78 -15.87 2.46 -8.34
CA GLU A 78 -15.29 2.00 -9.62
C GLU A 78 -13.83 2.46 -9.76
N GLU A 79 -13.55 3.72 -9.42
CA GLU A 79 -12.18 4.23 -9.45
C GLU A 79 -11.26 3.44 -8.53
N LEU A 80 -11.75 3.12 -7.34
CA LEU A 80 -10.97 2.35 -6.38
C LEU A 80 -10.73 0.92 -6.88
N MET A 81 -11.75 0.28 -7.45
CA MET A 81 -11.58 -1.07 -7.97
C MET A 81 -10.60 -1.11 -9.13
N GLU A 82 -10.63 -0.11 -10.00
CA GLU A 82 -9.67 -0.03 -11.11
C GLU A 82 -8.25 0.17 -10.61
N ALA A 83 -8.05 0.99 -9.57
CA ALA A 83 -6.74 1.16 -8.96
C ALA A 83 -6.22 -0.17 -8.36
N ILE A 84 -7.10 -0.94 -7.75
CA ILE A 84 -6.77 -2.26 -7.20
C ILE A 84 -6.35 -3.21 -8.33
N TRP A 85 -7.04 -3.16 -9.47
CA TRP A 85 -6.66 -3.97 -10.63
C TRP A 85 -5.28 -3.61 -11.16
N VAL A 86 -4.93 -2.32 -11.14
CA VAL A 86 -3.56 -1.89 -11.50
C VAL A 86 -2.54 -2.52 -10.55
N ALA A 87 -2.82 -2.52 -9.26
CA ALA A 87 -1.94 -3.15 -8.29
C ALA A 87 -1.76 -4.64 -8.57
N ALA A 88 -2.84 -5.34 -8.89
CA ALA A 88 -2.80 -6.76 -9.23
C ALA A 88 -1.96 -7.01 -10.49
N GLU A 89 -2.16 -6.19 -11.51
CA GLU A 89 -1.39 -6.30 -12.76
C GLU A 89 0.10 -6.08 -12.51
N MET A 90 0.43 -5.08 -11.70
CA MET A 90 1.83 -4.78 -11.41
C MET A 90 2.53 -5.91 -10.66
N ARG A 91 1.81 -6.58 -9.75
CA ARG A 91 2.38 -7.74 -9.06
C ARG A 91 2.63 -8.90 -10.02
N ALA A 92 1.64 -9.21 -10.85
CA ALA A 92 1.79 -10.27 -11.86
C ALA A 92 2.84 -9.90 -12.89
N GLY A 93 2.83 -8.64 -13.33
CA GLY A 93 3.78 -8.14 -14.32
C GLY A 93 5.21 -8.17 -13.83
N ALA A 94 5.43 -7.85 -12.56
CA ALA A 94 6.76 -7.93 -11.97
C ALA A 94 7.28 -9.37 -11.99
N ALA A 95 6.45 -10.34 -11.67
CA ALA A 95 6.84 -11.75 -11.72
C ALA A 95 7.18 -12.16 -13.14
N PHE A 96 6.37 -11.78 -14.10
CA PHE A 96 6.61 -12.11 -15.50
C PHE A 96 7.89 -11.44 -16.01
N ALA A 97 8.10 -10.16 -15.69
CA ALA A 97 9.31 -9.45 -16.12
C ALA A 97 10.57 -10.10 -15.54
N HIS A 98 10.50 -10.51 -14.28
CA HIS A 98 11.64 -11.13 -13.60
C HIS A 98 11.93 -12.56 -14.09
N ALA A 99 11.00 -13.18 -14.82
CA ALA A 99 11.21 -14.53 -15.35
C ALA A 99 12.47 -14.63 -16.22
N VAL A 100 12.90 -13.53 -16.86
CA VAL A 100 14.13 -13.54 -17.65
C VAL A 100 15.35 -13.87 -16.79
N LEU A 101 15.31 -13.55 -15.50
CA LEU A 101 16.41 -13.88 -14.58
C LEU A 101 16.52 -15.40 -14.40
N ALA A 102 15.39 -16.08 -14.26
CA ALA A 102 15.36 -17.52 -14.15
C ALA A 102 15.80 -18.17 -15.47
N ILE A 103 15.32 -17.64 -16.59
CA ILE A 103 15.69 -18.15 -17.91
C ILE A 103 17.20 -18.00 -18.14
N ASP A 104 17.76 -16.86 -17.75
CA ASP A 104 19.20 -16.63 -17.85
C ASP A 104 19.98 -17.69 -17.05
N GLU A 105 19.55 -18.02 -15.85
CA GLU A 105 20.19 -19.07 -15.06
C GLU A 105 20.01 -20.45 -15.70
N MET A 106 18.83 -20.74 -16.25
CA MET A 106 18.60 -21.99 -16.98
C MET A 106 19.60 -22.15 -18.14
N GLU A 107 19.81 -21.06 -18.89
CA GLU A 107 20.77 -21.08 -20.01
C GLU A 107 22.19 -21.30 -19.53
N LYS A 108 22.60 -20.67 -18.44
CA LYS A 108 23.94 -20.82 -17.87
C LYS A 108 24.19 -22.25 -17.40
N VAL A 109 23.21 -22.87 -16.76
CA VAL A 109 23.33 -24.27 -16.31
C VAL A 109 23.42 -25.20 -17.51
N ALA A 110 22.59 -24.98 -18.53
CA ALA A 110 22.60 -25.80 -19.73
C ALA A 110 23.97 -25.79 -20.44
N THR A 111 24.61 -24.61 -20.51
CA THR A 111 25.92 -24.48 -21.17
C THR A 111 27.07 -25.09 -20.38
N LYS A 112 26.90 -25.32 -19.08
CA LYS A 112 27.91 -25.93 -18.22
C LYS A 112 27.87 -27.44 -18.20
N LYS A 113 26.80 -28.04 -18.74
CA LYS A 113 26.70 -29.51 -18.80
C LYS A 113 27.63 -30.08 -19.87
N PRO A 114 28.32 -31.20 -19.56
CA PRO A 114 29.19 -31.86 -20.55
C PRO A 114 28.41 -32.44 -21.73
#